data_6ae18115f06d3eb2d39bab29b9415e78
#
_entry.id   6ae18115f06d3eb2d39bab29b9415e78
#
_cell.length_a   1.000
_cell.length_b   1.000
_cell.length_c   1.000
_cell.angle_alpha   90.00
_cell.angle_beta   90.00
_cell.angle_gamma   90.00
#
_symmetry.space_group_name_H-M   'P 1'
#
loop_
_entity.id
_entity.type
_entity.pdbx_description
1 polymer ?
#
loop_
_entity_poly.entity_id
_entity_poly.type
_entity_poly.pdbx_seq_one_letter_code
_entity_poly.pdbx_strand_id
1 'polypeptide(L)'
;MDAAFTEEQDEIRRTLRDLLRERCGPEEVKAAVQTAPGYDEALWRQLAQTLGLPGLALPPTYGGVGCGVTELALACEETGRALLPSPLLATAVFAAPLVAALGTEAQRAEVLPRIAEGVLTAALAVPGRALSEALGLIGARDGAWAGGGRAGGVQARLNAAGGAGWRLYGQVEQVLGGHSAELLVVAARAGGYTRGRTLLFLVPAGADGLVRTRLTALDATRPQARIELRDVSAELLGVDDGGSGDQVAQALADAGTAAAAVLAAEAVGAADAALARTVGYVREREQFGRPIGSFQAVKHRLADVYVAVQAARSAAYYAAWAAAQGGAEGSRASGGPGVPAGAAGGPGSPGGPGGAGSAGVGGSAGVGGGAGVAGGTRVPGGPGVPEGAEVGGGVEAAVASGLALAQALEAQRTAAAEAVQLHGGIGFTWEHEAHLYFKRAASDELLFGPVHRLRARAAERDGLFDVTDRAPYGGHQGRGGNDGHRGRGGNHGGSRSGGSNGHDGRDGPRKAVTV
;
A
#
# COMPACT_ATOMS: atom_id res chain seq x y z
N MET A 1 16.92 -11.58 10.69
CA MET A 1 15.91 -10.51 10.87
C MET A 1 15.38 -10.64 12.28
N ASP A 2 15.63 -9.66 13.11
CA ASP A 2 14.94 -9.59 14.40
C ASP A 2 13.52 -9.07 14.10
N ALA A 3 12.53 -9.91 14.31
CA ALA A 3 11.14 -9.62 13.94
C ALA A 3 10.38 -8.82 15.02
N ALA A 4 11.07 -8.42 16.09
CA ALA A 4 10.49 -7.60 17.15
C ALA A 4 10.45 -6.12 16.71
N PHE A 5 9.32 -5.46 16.97
CA PHE A 5 9.22 -4.02 16.82
C PHE A 5 10.09 -3.30 17.86
N THR A 6 10.58 -2.11 17.51
CA THR A 6 11.25 -1.25 18.47
C THR A 6 10.24 -0.69 19.49
N GLU A 7 10.76 -0.26 20.63
CA GLU A 7 9.93 0.39 21.65
C GLU A 7 9.21 1.62 21.11
N GLU A 8 9.85 2.39 20.22
CA GLU A 8 9.28 3.56 19.54
C GLU A 8 8.14 3.17 18.60
N GLN A 9 8.29 2.10 17.82
CA GLN A 9 7.25 1.59 16.93
C GLN A 9 6.02 1.12 17.72
N ASP A 10 6.22 0.45 18.84
CA ASP A 10 5.13 0.04 19.73
C ASP A 10 4.45 1.24 20.42
N GLU A 11 5.21 2.29 20.73
CA GLU A 11 4.65 3.53 21.30
C GLU A 11 3.78 4.29 20.28
N ILE A 12 4.24 4.43 19.04
CA ILE A 12 3.45 5.02 17.95
C ILE A 12 2.10 4.31 17.82
N ARG A 13 2.12 2.98 17.78
CA ARG A 13 0.89 2.17 17.67
C ARG A 13 -0.04 2.35 18.86
N ARG A 14 0.49 2.27 20.09
CA ARG A 14 -0.31 2.41 21.31
C ARG A 14 -0.96 3.77 21.41
N THR A 15 -0.18 4.82 21.25
CA THR A 15 -0.66 6.20 21.37
C THR A 15 -1.73 6.50 20.32
N LEU A 16 -1.51 6.10 19.06
CA LEU A 16 -2.49 6.32 18.00
C LEU A 16 -3.76 5.48 18.21
N ARG A 17 -3.63 4.22 18.63
CA ARG A 17 -4.77 3.34 18.95
C ARG A 17 -5.62 3.91 20.06
N ASP A 18 -5.02 4.38 21.13
CA ASP A 18 -5.74 4.91 22.29
C ASP A 18 -6.46 6.22 21.93
N LEU A 19 -5.80 7.11 21.19
CA LEU A 19 -6.43 8.34 20.69
C LEU A 19 -7.62 8.02 19.75
N LEU A 20 -7.44 7.10 18.80
CA LEU A 20 -8.51 6.74 17.86
C LEU A 20 -9.66 5.98 18.53
N ARG A 21 -9.38 5.19 19.56
CA ARG A 21 -10.44 4.55 20.35
C ARG A 21 -11.32 5.57 21.07
N GLU A 22 -10.71 6.66 21.54
CA GLU A 22 -11.42 7.73 22.25
C GLU A 22 -12.17 8.67 21.30
N ARG A 23 -11.58 8.99 20.13
CA ARG A 23 -12.03 10.09 19.27
C ARG A 23 -12.60 9.68 17.92
N CYS A 24 -12.55 8.40 17.56
CA CYS A 24 -12.96 7.89 16.26
C CYS A 24 -13.76 6.60 16.38
N GLY A 25 -14.82 6.63 17.18
CA GLY A 25 -15.81 5.54 17.25
C GLY A 25 -16.75 5.56 16.05
N PRO A 26 -17.67 4.58 15.94
CA PRO A 26 -18.57 4.46 14.79
C PRO A 26 -19.45 5.69 14.54
N GLU A 27 -19.92 6.35 15.60
CA GLU A 27 -20.78 7.53 15.47
C GLU A 27 -19.97 8.76 15.04
N GLU A 28 -18.74 8.90 15.55
CA GLU A 28 -17.80 9.94 15.13
C GLU A 28 -17.41 9.76 13.66
N VAL A 29 -17.19 8.52 13.18
CA VAL A 29 -16.95 8.22 11.77
C VAL A 29 -18.16 8.62 10.93
N LYS A 30 -19.38 8.24 11.35
CA LYS A 30 -20.61 8.61 10.63
C LYS A 30 -20.83 10.12 10.59
N ALA A 31 -20.51 10.85 11.67
CA ALA A 31 -20.58 12.31 11.73
C ALA A 31 -19.53 12.96 10.83
N ALA A 32 -18.28 12.49 10.89
CA ALA A 32 -17.17 13.03 10.13
C ALA A 32 -17.39 12.96 8.61
N VAL A 33 -17.91 11.84 8.09
CA VAL A 33 -18.17 11.69 6.66
C VAL A 33 -19.28 12.60 6.13
N GLN A 34 -20.12 13.16 6.99
CA GLN A 34 -21.16 14.12 6.61
C GLN A 34 -20.65 15.57 6.55
N THR A 35 -19.46 15.86 7.08
CA THR A 35 -18.88 17.19 7.01
C THR A 35 -18.51 17.58 5.57
N ALA A 36 -18.35 18.85 5.29
CA ALA A 36 -17.95 19.33 3.97
C ALA A 36 -16.59 18.76 3.52
N PRO A 37 -15.52 18.73 4.35
CA PRO A 37 -14.25 18.11 4.00
C PRO A 37 -14.30 16.57 4.02
N GLY A 38 -15.31 15.95 4.67
CA GLY A 38 -15.46 14.52 4.77
C GLY A 38 -14.63 13.87 5.89
N TYR A 39 -14.12 14.65 6.82
CA TYR A 39 -13.37 14.24 8.00
C TYR A 39 -13.52 15.25 9.16
N ASP A 40 -13.08 14.86 10.36
CA ASP A 40 -13.01 15.74 11.53
C ASP A 40 -11.71 16.55 11.48
N GLU A 41 -11.83 17.86 11.20
CA GLU A 41 -10.68 18.77 11.11
C GLU A 41 -9.99 19.00 12.46
N ALA A 42 -10.71 18.87 13.58
CA ALA A 42 -10.11 19.01 14.90
C ALA A 42 -9.25 17.78 15.23
N LEU A 43 -9.75 16.58 14.93
CA LEU A 43 -8.99 15.34 15.07
C LEU A 43 -7.79 15.34 14.12
N TRP A 44 -7.97 15.76 12.85
CA TRP A 44 -6.86 15.87 11.90
C TRP A 44 -5.75 16.80 12.44
N ARG A 45 -6.11 17.96 12.97
CA ARG A 45 -5.16 18.91 13.56
C ARG A 45 -4.43 18.29 14.76
N GLN A 46 -5.14 17.55 15.61
CA GLN A 46 -4.55 16.84 16.74
C GLN A 46 -3.56 15.76 16.28
N LEU A 47 -3.91 14.94 15.29
CA LEU A 47 -3.04 13.91 14.71
C LEU A 47 -1.76 14.52 14.11
N ALA A 48 -1.89 15.68 13.47
CA ALA A 48 -0.75 16.38 12.88
C ALA A 48 0.15 17.04 13.93
N GLN A 49 -0.42 17.83 14.84
CA GLN A 49 0.36 18.66 15.76
C GLN A 49 0.89 17.88 16.97
N THR A 50 0.16 16.84 17.41
CA THR A 50 0.57 16.06 18.59
C THR A 50 1.39 14.84 18.22
N LEU A 51 1.04 14.16 17.10
CA LEU A 51 1.69 12.90 16.70
C LEU A 51 2.58 13.04 15.45
N GLY A 52 2.58 14.21 14.79
CA GLY A 52 3.33 14.42 13.56
C GLY A 52 2.92 13.49 12.41
N LEU A 53 1.69 12.94 12.45
CA LEU A 53 1.26 11.85 11.58
C LEU A 53 1.41 12.15 10.09
N PRO A 54 1.05 13.34 9.54
CA PRO A 54 1.24 13.64 8.12
C PRO A 54 2.71 13.74 7.71
N GLY A 55 3.58 14.12 8.64
CA GLY A 55 5.03 14.28 8.45
C GLY A 55 5.83 13.06 8.89
N LEU A 56 5.19 11.95 9.29
CA LEU A 56 5.87 10.80 9.90
C LEU A 56 7.02 10.28 9.05
N ALA A 57 6.80 10.10 7.75
CA ALA A 57 7.80 9.61 6.80
C ALA A 57 8.53 10.71 6.02
N LEU A 58 8.30 11.99 6.36
CA LEU A 58 9.01 13.10 5.72
C LEU A 58 10.34 13.38 6.42
N PRO A 59 11.37 13.84 5.67
CA PRO A 59 12.67 14.18 6.26
C PRO A 59 12.57 15.32 7.28
N PRO A 60 13.40 15.30 8.36
CA PRO A 60 13.43 16.39 9.34
C PRO A 60 13.79 17.76 8.75
N THR A 61 14.53 17.80 7.64
CA THR A 61 14.86 19.03 6.90
C THR A 61 13.63 19.79 6.40
N TYR A 62 12.50 19.08 6.26
CA TYR A 62 11.21 19.67 5.88
C TYR A 62 10.16 19.55 7.00
N GLY A 63 10.61 19.52 8.26
CA GLY A 63 9.71 19.48 9.41
C GLY A 63 9.05 18.13 9.68
N GLY A 64 9.47 17.07 8.99
CA GLY A 64 8.99 15.71 9.24
C GLY A 64 9.64 15.05 10.44
N VAL A 65 9.13 13.88 10.83
CA VAL A 65 9.68 13.07 11.94
C VAL A 65 10.93 12.29 11.49
N GLY A 66 11.03 11.95 10.21
CA GLY A 66 12.15 11.19 9.67
C GLY A 66 12.05 9.68 9.85
N CYS A 67 10.86 9.18 10.16
CA CYS A 67 10.56 7.75 10.18
C CYS A 67 10.50 7.17 8.75
N GLY A 68 10.37 5.86 8.65
CA GLY A 68 10.27 5.15 7.37
C GLY A 68 8.85 4.74 6.99
N VAL A 69 8.79 3.96 5.91
CA VAL A 69 7.54 3.33 5.46
C VAL A 69 6.98 2.36 6.52
N THR A 70 7.85 1.73 7.30
CA THR A 70 7.44 0.79 8.36
C THR A 70 6.59 1.48 9.42
N GLU A 71 7.03 2.60 9.97
CA GLU A 71 6.29 3.34 10.99
C GLU A 71 4.98 3.92 10.42
N LEU A 72 5.00 4.41 9.19
CA LEU A 72 3.79 4.87 8.51
C LEU A 72 2.78 3.72 8.30
N ALA A 73 3.25 2.52 7.94
CA ALA A 73 2.40 1.34 7.80
C ALA A 73 1.78 0.92 9.14
N LEU A 74 2.57 0.94 10.24
CA LEU A 74 2.07 0.65 11.59
C LEU A 74 1.03 1.67 12.06
N ALA A 75 1.24 2.95 11.76
CA ALA A 75 0.25 3.98 12.03
C ALA A 75 -1.02 3.78 11.20
N CYS A 76 -0.89 3.44 9.91
CA CYS A 76 -2.02 3.19 9.04
C CYS A 76 -2.79 1.90 9.39
N GLU A 77 -2.19 0.90 10.01
CA GLU A 77 -2.94 -0.23 10.59
C GLU A 77 -3.95 0.26 11.63
N GLU A 78 -3.59 1.20 12.47
CA GLU A 78 -4.50 1.74 13.48
C GLU A 78 -5.57 2.67 12.87
N THR A 79 -5.23 3.44 11.84
CA THR A 79 -6.24 4.24 11.10
C THR A 79 -7.24 3.35 10.37
N GLY A 80 -6.78 2.24 9.80
CA GLY A 80 -7.63 1.21 9.18
C GLY A 80 -8.55 0.54 10.18
N ARG A 81 -8.05 0.21 11.37
CA ARG A 81 -8.82 -0.35 12.49
C ARG A 81 -10.01 0.52 12.88
N ALA A 82 -9.79 1.84 12.89
CA ALA A 82 -10.82 2.83 13.24
C ALA A 82 -11.67 3.25 12.03
N LEU A 83 -11.34 2.83 10.80
CA LEU A 83 -11.90 3.37 9.55
C LEU A 83 -11.80 4.90 9.48
N LEU A 84 -10.71 5.48 9.98
CA LEU A 84 -10.52 6.92 10.11
C LEU A 84 -10.76 7.66 8.79
N PRO A 85 -11.78 8.53 8.68
CA PRO A 85 -11.89 9.47 7.57
C PRO A 85 -10.86 10.58 7.74
N SER A 86 -9.88 10.66 6.85
CA SER A 86 -8.83 11.66 6.93
C SER A 86 -8.16 11.91 5.59
N PRO A 87 -7.47 13.03 5.40
CA PRO A 87 -6.67 13.29 4.21
C PRO A 87 -5.32 12.55 4.22
N LEU A 88 -5.00 11.74 5.25
CA LEU A 88 -3.70 11.09 5.44
C LEU A 88 -3.22 10.32 4.21
N LEU A 89 -4.06 9.44 3.69
CA LEU A 89 -3.70 8.60 2.54
C LEU A 89 -3.43 9.45 1.29
N ALA A 90 -4.32 10.38 0.96
CA ALA A 90 -4.16 11.24 -0.21
C ALA A 90 -2.92 12.15 -0.10
N THR A 91 -2.66 12.67 1.09
CA THR A 91 -1.62 13.66 1.35
C THR A 91 -0.26 13.00 1.62
N ALA A 92 -0.16 12.20 2.68
CA ALA A 92 1.12 11.67 3.17
C ALA A 92 1.59 10.43 2.39
N VAL A 93 0.64 9.60 1.89
CA VAL A 93 1.00 8.35 1.22
C VAL A 93 1.13 8.53 -0.30
N PHE A 94 0.31 9.38 -0.93
CA PHE A 94 0.38 9.56 -2.38
C PHE A 94 1.05 10.86 -2.82
N ALA A 95 0.65 12.02 -2.30
CA ALA A 95 1.11 13.30 -2.83
C ALA A 95 2.49 13.71 -2.32
N ALA A 96 2.73 13.63 -1.01
CA ALA A 96 3.97 14.08 -0.40
C ALA A 96 5.22 13.36 -0.91
N PRO A 97 5.24 12.02 -1.13
CA PRO A 97 6.39 11.33 -1.69
C PRO A 97 6.75 11.81 -3.11
N LEU A 98 5.75 12.16 -3.93
CA LEU A 98 5.97 12.68 -5.27
C LEU A 98 6.59 14.07 -5.25
N VAL A 99 6.13 14.94 -4.33
CA VAL A 99 6.75 16.27 -4.12
C VAL A 99 8.19 16.11 -3.61
N ALA A 100 8.43 15.20 -2.69
CA ALA A 100 9.77 14.93 -2.17
C ALA A 100 10.72 14.39 -3.25
N ALA A 101 10.24 13.50 -4.13
CA ALA A 101 11.06 12.88 -5.17
C ALA A 101 11.34 13.82 -6.35
N LEU A 102 10.32 14.51 -6.86
CA LEU A 102 10.38 15.25 -8.12
C LEU A 102 10.54 16.76 -7.95
N GLY A 103 10.10 17.31 -6.82
CA GLY A 103 10.07 18.76 -6.59
C GLY A 103 11.45 19.40 -6.66
N THR A 104 11.51 20.64 -7.13
CA THR A 104 12.69 21.50 -6.94
C THR A 104 12.86 21.78 -5.44
N GLU A 105 14.04 22.24 -5.03
CA GLU A 105 14.28 22.58 -3.62
C GLU A 105 13.30 23.64 -3.11
N ALA A 106 12.97 24.65 -3.95
CA ALA A 106 11.97 25.65 -3.63
C ALA A 106 10.58 25.04 -3.39
N GLN A 107 10.15 24.12 -4.26
CA GLN A 107 8.87 23.43 -4.12
C GLN A 107 8.80 22.54 -2.87
N ARG A 108 9.87 21.80 -2.59
CA ARG A 108 9.98 20.98 -1.36
C ARG A 108 9.89 21.84 -0.11
N ALA A 109 10.67 22.93 -0.08
CA ALA A 109 10.72 23.85 1.06
C ALA A 109 9.39 24.59 1.30
N GLU A 110 8.60 24.84 0.25
CA GLU A 110 7.28 25.46 0.35
C GLU A 110 6.20 24.47 0.78
N VAL A 111 6.18 23.26 0.21
CA VAL A 111 5.04 22.34 0.32
C VAL A 111 5.19 21.38 1.50
N LEU A 112 6.37 20.72 1.64
CA LEU A 112 6.53 19.63 2.59
C LEU A 112 6.39 20.04 4.07
N PRO A 113 6.92 21.19 4.54
CA PRO A 113 6.72 21.61 5.93
C PRO A 113 5.26 21.81 6.26
N ARG A 114 4.49 22.43 5.36
CA ARG A 114 3.06 22.67 5.55
C ARG A 114 2.24 21.37 5.57
N ILE A 115 2.68 20.33 4.83
CA ILE A 115 2.11 18.99 4.90
C ILE A 115 2.46 18.37 6.27
N ALA A 116 3.71 18.44 6.71
CA ALA A 116 4.16 17.87 7.98
C ALA A 116 3.39 18.45 9.17
N GLU A 117 3.11 19.76 9.15
CA GLU A 117 2.29 20.47 10.14
C GLU A 117 0.78 20.16 10.02
N GLY A 118 0.35 19.50 8.95
CA GLY A 118 -1.05 19.18 8.67
C GLY A 118 -1.90 20.39 8.24
N VAL A 119 -1.28 21.53 7.93
CA VAL A 119 -1.96 22.74 7.46
C VAL A 119 -2.17 22.77 5.95
N LEU A 120 -1.47 21.92 5.19
CA LEU A 120 -1.68 21.74 3.77
C LEU A 120 -2.06 20.29 3.50
N THR A 121 -3.25 20.09 2.94
CA THR A 121 -3.69 18.78 2.46
C THR A 121 -3.50 18.70 0.96
N ALA A 122 -3.09 17.54 0.46
CA ALA A 122 -2.84 17.33 -0.96
C ALA A 122 -3.52 16.08 -1.49
N ALA A 123 -3.79 16.03 -2.81
CA ALA A 123 -4.37 14.87 -3.46
C ALA A 123 -3.73 14.63 -4.83
N LEU A 124 -3.45 13.37 -5.14
CA LEU A 124 -2.97 12.93 -6.45
C LEU A 124 -4.14 12.78 -7.42
N ALA A 125 -4.20 13.66 -8.41
CA ALA A 125 -5.25 13.69 -9.42
C ALA A 125 -4.82 12.91 -10.67
N VAL A 126 -5.07 11.60 -10.64
CA VAL A 126 -5.02 10.69 -11.79
C VAL A 126 -6.40 10.06 -11.98
N PRO A 127 -6.79 9.64 -13.20
CA PRO A 127 -8.06 8.97 -13.40
C PRO A 127 -8.18 7.77 -12.44
N GLY A 128 -9.27 7.68 -11.67
CA GLY A 128 -9.41 6.68 -10.61
C GLY A 128 -9.26 5.24 -11.09
N ARG A 129 -9.72 4.95 -12.29
CA ARG A 129 -9.51 3.64 -12.93
C ARG A 129 -8.05 3.34 -13.28
N ALA A 130 -7.22 4.36 -13.36
CA ALA A 130 -5.80 4.25 -13.69
C ALA A 130 -4.89 4.44 -12.47
N LEU A 131 -5.44 4.66 -11.26
CA LEU A 131 -4.63 4.89 -10.06
C LEU A 131 -3.67 3.72 -9.81
N SER A 132 -4.17 2.49 -9.83
CA SER A 132 -3.35 1.30 -9.63
C SER A 132 -2.30 1.10 -10.74
N GLU A 133 -2.63 1.49 -11.99
CA GLU A 133 -1.68 1.47 -13.12
C GLU A 133 -0.62 2.56 -13.00
N ALA A 134 -1.05 3.78 -12.66
CA ALA A 134 -0.16 4.93 -12.47
C ALA A 134 0.87 4.67 -11.36
N LEU A 135 0.44 4.04 -10.28
CA LEU A 135 1.29 3.63 -9.16
C LEU A 135 2.06 2.32 -9.44
N GLY A 136 1.95 1.73 -10.63
CA GLY A 136 2.64 0.50 -11.01
C GLY A 136 2.20 -0.73 -10.21
N LEU A 137 1.09 -0.68 -9.46
CA LEU A 137 0.56 -1.80 -8.65
C LEU A 137 0.08 -2.95 -9.53
N ILE A 138 -0.48 -2.62 -10.70
CA ILE A 138 -0.94 -3.57 -11.70
C ILE A 138 -0.28 -3.27 -13.05
N GLY A 139 -0.20 -4.28 -13.93
CA GLY A 139 0.30 -4.09 -15.28
C GLY A 139 -0.54 -3.09 -16.07
N ALA A 140 0.10 -2.33 -16.97
CA ALA A 140 -0.58 -1.39 -17.84
C ALA A 140 -1.64 -2.10 -18.70
N ARG A 141 -2.77 -1.41 -18.90
CA ARG A 141 -3.72 -1.76 -19.96
C ARG A 141 -3.26 -1.12 -21.26
N ASP A 142 -3.88 -1.51 -22.37
CA ASP A 142 -3.59 -0.90 -23.65
C ASP A 142 -3.81 0.63 -23.63
N GLY A 143 -2.71 1.39 -23.69
CA GLY A 143 -2.75 2.85 -23.76
C GLY A 143 -2.10 3.59 -22.59
N ALA A 144 -1.95 4.90 -22.74
CA ALA A 144 -1.42 5.77 -21.71
C ALA A 144 -2.49 6.01 -20.62
N TRP A 145 -2.24 5.58 -19.40
CA TRP A 145 -3.16 5.71 -18.27
C TRP A 145 -3.52 7.17 -17.92
N ALA A 146 -2.61 8.13 -18.18
CA ALA A 146 -2.88 9.56 -17.95
C ALA A 146 -3.84 10.16 -18.98
N GLY A 147 -4.29 9.36 -19.96
CA GLY A 147 -5.10 9.83 -21.06
C GLY A 147 -4.29 10.41 -22.21
N GLY A 148 -4.97 10.85 -23.22
CA GLY A 148 -4.37 11.47 -24.42
C GLY A 148 -5.33 11.45 -25.60
N GLY A 149 -5.50 12.56 -26.28
CA GLY A 149 -6.38 12.65 -27.42
C GLY A 149 -7.85 12.32 -27.09
N ARG A 150 -8.41 11.29 -27.74
CA ARG A 150 -9.80 10.85 -27.54
C ARG A 150 -10.02 10.03 -26.25
N ALA A 151 -8.95 9.61 -25.57
CA ALA A 151 -9.05 8.76 -24.37
C ALA A 151 -9.42 9.54 -23.09
N GLY A 152 -9.58 10.87 -23.15
CA GLY A 152 -9.85 11.70 -21.98
C GLY A 152 -8.59 12.01 -21.17
N GLY A 153 -8.75 12.29 -19.87
CA GLY A 153 -7.65 12.70 -18.97
C GLY A 153 -7.33 14.20 -19.09
N VAL A 154 -6.14 14.59 -18.62
CA VAL A 154 -5.71 16.00 -18.60
C VAL A 154 -4.60 16.23 -19.62
N GLN A 155 -4.73 17.33 -20.33
CA GLN A 155 -3.73 17.84 -21.27
C GLN A 155 -3.03 19.06 -20.68
N ALA A 156 -1.71 19.11 -20.81
CA ALA A 156 -0.89 20.26 -20.43
C ALA A 156 -0.34 20.95 -21.68
N ARG A 157 -0.41 22.28 -21.72
CA ARG A 157 0.14 23.11 -22.78
C ARG A 157 0.98 24.22 -22.17
N LEU A 158 2.16 24.43 -22.73
CA LEU A 158 2.97 25.58 -22.40
C LEU A 158 2.33 26.83 -23.02
N ASN A 159 2.17 27.90 -22.24
CA ASN A 159 1.60 29.13 -22.73
C ASN A 159 2.64 29.89 -23.55
N ALA A 160 2.49 29.88 -24.88
CA ALA A 160 3.42 30.57 -25.82
C ALA A 160 3.20 32.08 -25.93
N ALA A 161 2.08 32.61 -25.40
CA ALA A 161 1.67 34.00 -25.58
C ALA A 161 2.06 34.89 -24.39
N GLY A 162 3.36 35.00 -24.08
CA GLY A 162 3.89 36.06 -23.20
C GLY A 162 3.78 35.86 -21.70
N GLY A 163 3.32 34.71 -21.21
CA GLY A 163 3.35 34.33 -19.80
C GLY A 163 4.07 33.00 -19.64
N ALA A 164 5.16 32.96 -18.87
CA ALA A 164 5.83 31.72 -18.53
C ALA A 164 4.90 30.89 -17.65
N GLY A 165 4.39 29.72 -18.13
CA GLY A 165 3.55 28.85 -17.32
C GLY A 165 2.84 27.78 -18.14
N TRP A 166 2.38 26.75 -17.43
CA TRP A 166 1.60 25.66 -17.99
C TRP A 166 0.10 25.92 -17.82
N ARG A 167 -0.68 25.46 -18.78
CA ARG A 167 -2.15 25.47 -18.73
C ARG A 167 -2.69 24.07 -18.86
N LEU A 168 -3.61 23.71 -17.96
CA LEU A 168 -4.23 22.39 -17.91
C LEU A 168 -5.67 22.43 -18.42
N TYR A 169 -6.03 21.39 -19.16
CA TYR A 169 -7.35 21.20 -19.75
C TYR A 169 -7.75 19.74 -19.60
N GLY A 170 -8.98 19.48 -19.17
CA GLY A 170 -9.53 18.14 -19.12
C GLY A 170 -10.26 17.81 -17.83
N GLN A 171 -10.40 16.54 -17.57
CA GLN A 171 -11.17 16.04 -16.43
C GLN A 171 -10.57 14.76 -15.91
N VAL A 172 -10.56 14.61 -14.59
CA VAL A 172 -10.30 13.35 -13.89
C VAL A 172 -11.42 13.07 -12.90
N GLU A 173 -11.76 11.80 -12.74
CA GLU A 173 -12.77 11.34 -11.82
C GLU A 173 -12.17 10.42 -10.75
N GLN A 174 -12.88 10.22 -9.67
CA GLN A 174 -12.52 9.33 -8.57
C GLN A 174 -11.18 9.70 -7.87
N VAL A 175 -10.87 11.01 -7.83
CA VAL A 175 -9.70 11.52 -7.11
C VAL A 175 -9.94 11.46 -5.62
N LEU A 176 -9.15 10.66 -4.89
CA LEU A 176 -9.24 10.54 -3.44
C LEU A 176 -8.96 11.86 -2.75
N GLY A 177 -9.90 12.33 -1.91
CA GLY A 177 -9.77 13.58 -1.17
C GLY A 177 -9.77 14.85 -2.03
N GLY A 178 -9.90 14.74 -3.36
CA GLY A 178 -9.73 15.85 -4.29
C GLY A 178 -10.73 17.00 -4.11
N HIS A 179 -11.89 16.78 -3.46
CA HIS A 179 -12.89 17.83 -3.21
C HIS A 179 -12.45 18.81 -2.12
N SER A 180 -11.66 18.36 -1.16
CA SER A 180 -11.25 19.14 0.03
C SER A 180 -9.75 19.46 0.06
N ALA A 181 -8.91 18.77 -0.72
CA ALA A 181 -7.48 19.01 -0.77
C ALA A 181 -7.16 20.46 -1.16
N GLU A 182 -6.18 21.09 -0.49
CA GLU A 182 -5.74 22.46 -0.78
C GLU A 182 -4.75 22.54 -1.92
N LEU A 183 -4.09 21.41 -2.23
CA LEU A 183 -3.17 21.25 -3.34
C LEU A 183 -3.50 19.99 -4.14
N LEU A 184 -3.56 20.08 -5.46
CA LEU A 184 -3.68 18.94 -6.34
C LEU A 184 -2.34 18.69 -7.04
N VAL A 185 -1.86 17.44 -7.01
CA VAL A 185 -0.78 16.95 -7.87
C VAL A 185 -1.43 16.30 -9.07
N VAL A 186 -1.49 17.02 -10.18
CA VAL A 186 -2.27 16.62 -11.36
C VAL A 186 -1.37 15.97 -12.39
N ALA A 187 -1.68 14.72 -12.76
CA ALA A 187 -1.04 14.05 -13.87
C ALA A 187 -1.65 14.53 -15.20
N ALA A 188 -0.84 15.10 -16.06
CA ALA A 188 -1.27 15.58 -17.35
C ALA A 188 -0.31 15.20 -18.47
N ARG A 189 -0.86 15.00 -19.67
CA ARG A 189 -0.08 14.71 -20.87
C ARG A 189 0.40 16.00 -21.53
N ALA A 190 1.71 16.14 -21.61
CA ALA A 190 2.38 17.25 -22.30
C ALA A 190 2.97 16.79 -23.63
N GLY A 191 2.98 17.66 -24.66
CA GLY A 191 3.51 17.36 -25.98
C GLY A 191 2.46 16.88 -26.99
N GLY A 192 2.91 16.71 -28.27
CA GLY A 192 2.05 16.23 -29.36
C GLY A 192 1.77 14.73 -29.29
N TYR A 193 0.87 14.25 -30.15
CA TYR A 193 0.36 12.88 -30.18
C TYR A 193 1.46 11.79 -30.15
N THR A 194 2.55 11.99 -30.91
CA THR A 194 3.64 11.01 -31.03
C THR A 194 4.77 11.18 -30.00
N ARG A 195 4.84 12.32 -29.32
CA ARG A 195 5.89 12.65 -28.34
C ARG A 195 5.32 13.06 -26.98
N GLY A 196 4.07 12.70 -26.75
CA GLY A 196 3.43 13.04 -25.49
C GLY A 196 4.02 12.24 -24.34
N ARG A 197 4.35 12.93 -23.25
CA ARG A 197 4.81 12.36 -21.96
C ARG A 197 3.89 12.78 -20.84
N THR A 198 3.80 11.99 -19.79
CA THR A 198 3.07 12.34 -18.59
C THR A 198 3.97 13.12 -17.66
N LEU A 199 3.51 14.30 -17.24
CA LEU A 199 4.16 15.15 -16.24
C LEU A 199 3.20 15.38 -15.08
N LEU A 200 3.73 15.77 -13.92
CA LEU A 200 2.95 16.14 -12.74
C LEU A 200 2.98 17.66 -12.58
N PHE A 201 1.83 18.20 -12.15
CA PHE A 201 1.63 19.64 -11.99
C PHE A 201 1.02 19.96 -10.65
N LEU A 202 1.48 21.01 -9.99
CA LEU A 202 0.91 21.55 -8.77
C LEU A 202 -0.19 22.55 -9.16
N VAL A 203 -1.38 22.32 -8.60
CA VAL A 203 -2.56 23.17 -8.82
C VAL A 203 -3.18 23.50 -7.46
N PRO A 204 -3.13 24.77 -7.02
CA PRO A 204 -3.79 25.21 -5.79
C PRO A 204 -5.31 25.07 -5.88
N ALA A 205 -5.95 24.85 -4.73
CA ALA A 205 -7.41 24.67 -4.63
C ALA A 205 -8.22 25.87 -5.16
N GLY A 206 -7.67 27.07 -5.10
CA GLY A 206 -8.29 28.31 -5.55
C GLY A 206 -7.94 28.72 -6.98
N ALA A 207 -7.33 27.85 -7.79
CA ALA A 207 -6.94 28.19 -9.15
C ALA A 207 -8.17 28.48 -10.03
N ASP A 208 -8.09 29.57 -10.82
CA ASP A 208 -9.14 29.94 -11.76
C ASP A 208 -9.37 28.83 -12.80
N GLY A 209 -10.63 28.52 -13.09
CA GLY A 209 -11.00 27.46 -14.02
C GLY A 209 -11.01 26.05 -13.43
N LEU A 210 -10.63 25.87 -12.15
CA LEU A 210 -10.72 24.61 -11.42
C LEU A 210 -12.12 24.42 -10.84
N VAL A 211 -12.78 23.30 -11.20
CA VAL A 211 -14.06 22.88 -10.60
C VAL A 211 -13.88 21.53 -9.95
N ARG A 212 -14.31 21.41 -8.68
CA ARG A 212 -14.22 20.18 -7.89
C ARG A 212 -15.59 19.78 -7.38
N THR A 213 -15.99 18.57 -7.69
CA THR A 213 -17.31 18.03 -7.28
C THR A 213 -17.11 16.75 -6.49
N ARG A 214 -17.57 16.73 -5.22
CA ARG A 214 -17.57 15.49 -4.41
C ARG A 214 -18.50 14.48 -5.06
N LEU A 215 -18.02 13.26 -5.23
CA LEU A 215 -18.81 12.15 -5.79
C LEU A 215 -19.48 11.37 -4.65
N THR A 216 -20.64 10.80 -4.94
CA THR A 216 -21.27 9.81 -4.07
C THR A 216 -20.50 8.50 -4.22
N ALA A 217 -19.73 8.13 -3.21
CA ALA A 217 -18.96 6.91 -3.15
C ALA A 217 -19.67 5.85 -2.30
N LEU A 218 -19.44 4.57 -2.59
CA LEU A 218 -19.92 3.46 -1.76
C LEU A 218 -19.38 3.58 -0.33
N ASP A 219 -18.08 3.84 -0.21
CA ASP A 219 -17.42 4.10 1.05
C ASP A 219 -17.28 5.61 1.27
N ALA A 220 -18.09 6.16 2.16
CA ALA A 220 -18.06 7.57 2.50
C ALA A 220 -16.80 7.98 3.28
N THR A 221 -16.08 7.01 3.88
CA THR A 221 -14.82 7.25 4.61
C THR A 221 -13.61 7.45 3.67
N ARG A 222 -13.80 7.20 2.35
CA ARG A 222 -12.85 7.50 1.29
C ARG A 222 -13.50 8.40 0.24
N PRO A 223 -13.72 9.69 0.57
CA PRO A 223 -14.39 10.59 -0.34
C PRO A 223 -13.59 10.77 -1.64
N GLN A 224 -14.30 10.75 -2.74
CA GLN A 224 -13.75 10.90 -4.08
C GLN A 224 -14.33 12.13 -4.75
N ALA A 225 -13.60 12.69 -5.71
CA ALA A 225 -14.02 13.87 -6.44
C ALA A 225 -13.86 13.71 -7.96
N ARG A 226 -14.70 14.45 -8.70
CA ARG A 226 -14.44 14.86 -10.07
C ARG A 226 -13.71 16.18 -10.05
N ILE A 227 -12.64 16.28 -10.82
CA ILE A 227 -11.82 17.48 -11.01
C ILE A 227 -11.91 17.87 -12.47
N GLU A 228 -12.45 19.06 -12.75
CA GLU A 228 -12.52 19.65 -14.09
C GLU A 228 -11.53 20.83 -14.18
N LEU A 229 -10.77 20.86 -15.23
CA LEU A 229 -9.72 21.85 -15.48
C LEU A 229 -10.03 22.56 -16.81
N ARG A 230 -10.32 23.87 -16.75
CA ARG A 230 -10.69 24.70 -17.88
C ARG A 230 -9.71 25.87 -17.97
N ASP A 231 -8.61 25.67 -18.71
CA ASP A 231 -7.53 26.65 -18.80
C ASP A 231 -6.90 27.03 -17.45
N VAL A 232 -6.66 26.02 -16.62
CA VAL A 232 -6.13 26.21 -15.28
C VAL A 232 -4.62 26.47 -15.32
N SER A 233 -4.17 27.54 -14.68
CA SER A 233 -2.74 27.80 -14.47
C SER A 233 -2.14 26.77 -13.54
N ALA A 234 -1.00 26.20 -13.89
CA ALA A 234 -0.36 25.15 -13.11
C ALA A 234 1.16 25.32 -13.13
N GLU A 235 1.78 24.93 -12.04
CA GLU A 235 3.23 24.85 -11.90
C GLU A 235 3.69 23.42 -12.19
N LEU A 236 4.72 23.26 -13.00
CA LEU A 236 5.33 21.96 -13.23
C LEU A 236 6.02 21.48 -11.94
N LEU A 237 5.72 20.28 -11.48
CA LEU A 237 6.45 19.65 -10.38
C LEU A 237 7.83 19.21 -10.87
N GLY A 238 8.87 19.85 -10.35
CA GLY A 238 10.24 19.65 -10.79
C GLY A 238 10.61 20.49 -12.02
N VAL A 239 11.49 19.95 -12.85
CA VAL A 239 11.99 20.60 -14.06
C VAL A 239 11.72 19.74 -15.29
N ASP A 240 11.50 20.36 -16.45
CA ASP A 240 11.32 19.67 -17.72
C ASP A 240 12.65 19.65 -18.51
N ASP A 241 13.39 18.57 -18.37
CA ASP A 241 14.69 18.34 -19.03
C ASP A 241 14.62 17.41 -20.25
N GLY A 242 13.41 17.05 -20.68
CA GLY A 242 13.18 16.11 -21.78
C GLY A 242 13.14 14.63 -21.37
N GLY A 243 13.74 14.24 -20.24
CA GLY A 243 13.68 12.91 -19.62
C GLY A 243 12.64 12.79 -18.50
N SER A 244 11.98 13.89 -18.15
CA SER A 244 11.07 14.00 -17.00
C SER A 244 9.90 13.02 -17.01
N GLY A 245 9.48 12.52 -18.19
CA GLY A 245 8.41 11.52 -18.27
C GLY A 245 8.78 10.17 -17.62
N ASP A 246 10.02 9.73 -17.81
CA ASP A 246 10.52 8.48 -17.22
C ASP A 246 10.77 8.66 -15.72
N GLN A 247 11.26 9.83 -15.30
CA GLN A 247 11.42 10.17 -13.89
C GLN A 247 10.08 10.20 -13.15
N VAL A 248 9.03 10.75 -13.77
CA VAL A 248 7.65 10.73 -13.23
C VAL A 248 7.13 9.31 -13.12
N ALA A 249 7.36 8.47 -14.15
CA ALA A 249 6.91 7.09 -14.12
C ALA A 249 7.61 6.29 -13.01
N GLN A 250 8.92 6.51 -12.82
CA GLN A 250 9.68 5.88 -11.75
C GLN A 250 9.22 6.36 -10.38
N ALA A 251 9.08 7.66 -10.16
CA ALA A 251 8.62 8.22 -8.88
C ALA A 251 7.22 7.74 -8.50
N LEU A 252 6.31 7.59 -9.48
CA LEU A 252 4.99 7.01 -9.25
C LEU A 252 5.06 5.52 -8.87
N ALA A 253 5.95 4.76 -9.49
CA ALA A 253 6.14 3.34 -9.18
C ALA A 253 6.75 3.13 -7.78
N ASP A 254 7.71 3.97 -7.40
CA ASP A 254 8.34 3.94 -6.07
C ASP A 254 7.35 4.34 -4.98
N ALA A 255 6.61 5.45 -5.20
CA ALA A 255 5.52 5.85 -4.32
C ALA A 255 4.43 4.76 -4.23
N GLY A 256 4.13 4.08 -5.34
CA GLY A 256 3.20 2.95 -5.39
C GLY A 256 3.67 1.75 -4.58
N THR A 257 4.96 1.44 -4.60
CA THR A 257 5.53 0.35 -3.80
C THR A 257 5.39 0.62 -2.30
N ALA A 258 5.75 1.81 -1.84
CA ALA A 258 5.56 2.23 -0.46
C ALA A 258 4.06 2.27 -0.08
N ALA A 259 3.23 2.85 -0.95
CA ALA A 259 1.79 2.93 -0.74
C ALA A 259 1.14 1.54 -0.63
N ALA A 260 1.57 0.55 -1.43
CA ALA A 260 1.03 -0.80 -1.35
C ALA A 260 1.29 -1.47 0.01
N ALA A 261 2.47 -1.27 0.59
CA ALA A 261 2.80 -1.77 1.93
C ALA A 261 1.94 -1.08 3.01
N VAL A 262 1.78 0.24 2.94
CA VAL A 262 0.94 1.02 3.85
C VAL A 262 -0.53 0.62 3.75
N LEU A 263 -1.06 0.49 2.53
CA LEU A 263 -2.44 0.06 2.27
C LEU A 263 -2.69 -1.38 2.75
N ALA A 264 -1.70 -2.27 2.61
CA ALA A 264 -1.80 -3.62 3.13
C ALA A 264 -1.96 -3.62 4.66
N ALA A 265 -1.18 -2.81 5.37
CA ALA A 265 -1.29 -2.66 6.82
C ALA A 265 -2.65 -2.04 7.23
N GLU A 266 -3.11 -1.01 6.53
CA GLU A 266 -4.42 -0.39 6.77
C GLU A 266 -5.57 -1.39 6.56
N ALA A 267 -5.53 -2.18 5.48
CA ALA A 267 -6.51 -3.23 5.20
C ALA A 267 -6.51 -4.32 6.28
N VAL A 268 -5.32 -4.71 6.79
CA VAL A 268 -5.17 -5.63 7.92
C VAL A 268 -5.82 -5.06 9.19
N GLY A 269 -5.59 -3.77 9.47
CA GLY A 269 -6.22 -3.10 10.62
C GLY A 269 -7.74 -3.14 10.56
N ALA A 270 -8.32 -2.85 9.39
CA ALA A 270 -9.76 -2.92 9.15
C ALA A 270 -10.31 -4.36 9.26
N ALA A 271 -9.59 -5.34 8.70
CA ALA A 271 -9.97 -6.75 8.77
C ALA A 271 -9.98 -7.27 10.21
N ASP A 272 -8.93 -6.95 10.97
CA ASP A 272 -8.79 -7.36 12.38
C ASP A 272 -9.88 -6.73 13.26
N ALA A 273 -10.21 -5.47 13.03
CA ALA A 273 -11.30 -4.80 13.74
C ALA A 273 -12.67 -5.42 13.41
N ALA A 274 -12.95 -5.69 12.14
CA ALA A 274 -14.18 -6.37 11.73
C ALA A 274 -14.31 -7.76 12.38
N LEU A 275 -13.22 -8.53 12.40
CA LEU A 275 -13.16 -9.83 13.05
C LEU A 275 -13.38 -9.73 14.57
N ALA A 276 -12.67 -8.82 15.26
CA ALA A 276 -12.76 -8.66 16.70
C ALA A 276 -14.19 -8.31 17.15
N ARG A 277 -14.84 -7.37 16.43
CA ARG A 277 -16.24 -6.99 16.69
C ARG A 277 -17.20 -8.15 16.46
N THR A 278 -16.97 -8.91 15.39
CA THR A 278 -17.79 -10.09 15.08
C THR A 278 -17.64 -11.16 16.14
N VAL A 279 -16.42 -11.41 16.62
CA VAL A 279 -16.16 -12.34 17.73
C VAL A 279 -16.88 -11.89 19.01
N GLY A 280 -16.84 -10.59 19.34
CA GLY A 280 -17.61 -10.02 20.45
C GLY A 280 -19.09 -10.30 20.30
N TYR A 281 -19.66 -9.95 19.17
CA TYR A 281 -21.09 -10.14 18.89
C TYR A 281 -21.54 -11.60 19.00
N VAL A 282 -20.85 -12.56 18.39
CA VAL A 282 -21.25 -13.96 18.41
C VAL A 282 -21.12 -14.62 19.79
N ARG A 283 -20.33 -14.04 20.70
CA ARG A 283 -20.19 -14.49 22.09
C ARG A 283 -21.38 -14.06 22.96
N GLU A 284 -22.03 -12.97 22.59
CA GLU A 284 -23.16 -12.39 23.34
C GLU A 284 -24.51 -12.75 22.72
N ARG A 285 -24.58 -12.81 21.37
CA ARG A 285 -25.82 -13.09 20.65
C ARG A 285 -26.27 -14.52 20.85
N GLU A 286 -27.45 -14.71 21.43
CA GLU A 286 -28.06 -16.03 21.65
C GLU A 286 -29.07 -16.40 20.56
N GLN A 287 -29.01 -17.64 20.12
CA GLN A 287 -29.98 -18.33 19.29
C GLN A 287 -29.98 -19.82 19.65
N PHE A 288 -31.13 -20.48 19.55
CA PHE A 288 -31.28 -21.89 19.89
C PHE A 288 -30.83 -22.20 21.35
N GLY A 289 -31.08 -21.26 22.27
CA GLY A 289 -30.82 -21.41 23.71
C GLY A 289 -29.35 -21.29 24.12
N ARG A 290 -28.46 -20.77 23.24
CA ARG A 290 -27.03 -20.56 23.56
C ARG A 290 -26.40 -19.49 22.67
N PRO A 291 -25.25 -18.93 23.06
CA PRO A 291 -24.49 -18.01 22.20
C PRO A 291 -24.16 -18.63 20.84
N ILE A 292 -24.38 -17.88 19.75
CA ILE A 292 -24.15 -18.40 18.39
C ILE A 292 -22.67 -18.73 18.14
N GLY A 293 -21.74 -18.09 18.82
CA GLY A 293 -20.31 -18.43 18.82
C GLY A 293 -19.98 -19.79 19.42
N SER A 294 -20.94 -20.46 20.13
CA SER A 294 -20.73 -21.81 20.62
C SER A 294 -20.84 -22.90 19.56
N PHE A 295 -21.44 -22.58 18.37
CA PHE A 295 -21.58 -23.53 17.28
C PHE A 295 -20.26 -23.70 16.52
N GLN A 296 -19.87 -24.96 16.23
CA GLN A 296 -18.60 -25.27 15.57
C GLN A 296 -18.48 -24.61 14.19
N ALA A 297 -19.57 -24.57 13.42
CA ALA A 297 -19.57 -23.91 12.11
C ALA A 297 -19.20 -22.43 12.18
N VAL A 298 -19.65 -21.70 13.23
CA VAL A 298 -19.29 -20.30 13.45
C VAL A 298 -17.83 -20.17 13.88
N LYS A 299 -17.39 -21.05 14.80
CA LYS A 299 -15.99 -21.06 15.28
C LYS A 299 -15.00 -21.31 14.15
N HIS A 300 -15.27 -22.29 13.28
CA HIS A 300 -14.38 -22.63 12.17
C HIS A 300 -14.27 -21.46 11.18
N ARG A 301 -15.40 -20.85 10.78
CA ARG A 301 -15.40 -19.68 9.90
C ARG A 301 -14.57 -18.53 10.46
N LEU A 302 -14.74 -18.20 11.75
CA LEU A 302 -13.98 -17.12 12.38
C LEU A 302 -12.50 -17.49 12.58
N ALA A 303 -12.18 -18.77 12.79
CA ALA A 303 -10.79 -19.24 12.83
C ALA A 303 -10.10 -19.11 11.46
N ASP A 304 -10.80 -19.44 10.37
CA ASP A 304 -10.27 -19.27 9.00
C ASP A 304 -10.01 -17.79 8.70
N VAL A 305 -10.93 -16.89 9.09
CA VAL A 305 -10.71 -15.43 8.96
C VAL A 305 -9.51 -14.98 9.80
N TYR A 306 -9.38 -15.47 11.04
CA TYR A 306 -8.25 -15.14 11.90
C TYR A 306 -6.92 -15.54 11.24
N VAL A 307 -6.82 -16.76 10.71
CA VAL A 307 -5.61 -17.22 10.02
C VAL A 307 -5.29 -16.34 8.81
N ALA A 308 -6.31 -15.99 8.00
CA ALA A 308 -6.13 -15.12 6.85
C ALA A 308 -5.63 -13.72 7.25
N VAL A 309 -6.18 -13.12 8.31
CA VAL A 309 -5.75 -11.81 8.84
C VAL A 309 -4.32 -11.87 9.37
N GLN A 310 -3.93 -12.92 10.11
CA GLN A 310 -2.56 -13.05 10.62
C GLN A 310 -1.53 -13.26 9.50
N ALA A 311 -1.87 -14.05 8.49
CA ALA A 311 -1.02 -14.23 7.31
C ALA A 311 -0.85 -12.90 6.54
N ALA A 312 -1.94 -12.15 6.34
CA ALA A 312 -1.90 -10.83 5.71
C ALA A 312 -1.07 -9.82 6.53
N ARG A 313 -1.17 -9.85 7.86
CA ARG A 313 -0.38 -9.00 8.76
C ARG A 313 1.12 -9.26 8.62
N SER A 314 1.52 -10.54 8.63
CA SER A 314 2.93 -10.91 8.43
C SER A 314 3.45 -10.45 7.08
N ALA A 315 2.66 -10.60 6.01
CA ALA A 315 3.02 -10.13 4.68
C ALA A 315 3.13 -8.59 4.61
N ALA A 316 2.19 -7.86 5.25
CA ALA A 316 2.20 -6.40 5.29
C ALA A 316 3.43 -5.85 6.03
N TYR A 317 3.81 -6.43 7.15
CA TYR A 317 4.99 -6.02 7.90
C TYR A 317 6.31 -6.30 7.16
N TYR A 318 6.38 -7.47 6.51
CA TYR A 318 7.52 -7.78 5.63
C TYR A 318 7.63 -6.79 4.47
N ALA A 319 6.50 -6.48 3.81
CA ALA A 319 6.46 -5.53 2.71
C ALA A 319 6.88 -4.11 3.15
N ALA A 320 6.42 -3.65 4.31
CA ALA A 320 6.79 -2.35 4.86
C ALA A 320 8.29 -2.28 5.17
N TRP A 321 8.86 -3.33 5.74
CA TRP A 321 10.30 -3.44 5.98
C TRP A 321 11.09 -3.45 4.66
N ALA A 322 10.68 -4.25 3.66
CA ALA A 322 11.35 -4.33 2.36
C ALA A 322 11.31 -2.98 1.62
N ALA A 323 10.16 -2.29 1.64
CA ALA A 323 10.01 -0.97 1.03
C ALA A 323 10.90 0.09 1.70
N ALA A 324 11.11 0.01 3.02
CA ALA A 324 12.01 0.89 3.74
C ALA A 324 13.49 0.68 3.34
N GLN A 325 13.92 -0.56 3.10
CA GLN A 325 15.29 -0.87 2.65
C GLN A 325 15.53 -0.38 1.21
N GLY A 326 14.61 -0.63 0.29
CA GLY A 326 14.71 -0.19 -1.10
C GLY A 326 14.79 1.34 -1.24
N GLY A 327 14.09 2.09 -0.40
CA GLY A 327 14.18 3.56 -0.35
C GLY A 327 15.55 4.08 0.13
N ALA A 328 16.20 3.38 1.07
CA ALA A 328 17.50 3.75 1.59
C ALA A 328 18.65 3.54 0.58
N GLU A 329 18.56 2.50 -0.26
CA GLU A 329 19.53 2.22 -1.33
C GLU A 329 19.42 3.23 -2.48
N GLY A 330 18.20 3.58 -2.89
CA GLY A 330 17.95 4.60 -3.90
C GLY A 330 18.48 5.98 -3.51
N SER A 331 18.38 6.35 -2.24
CA SER A 331 18.91 7.61 -1.70
C SER A 331 20.44 7.65 -1.66
N ARG A 332 21.12 6.51 -1.44
CA ARG A 332 22.59 6.40 -1.46
C ARG A 332 23.16 6.45 -2.88
N ALA A 333 22.42 5.92 -3.86
CA ALA A 333 22.83 5.93 -5.26
C ALA A 333 22.71 7.31 -5.92
N SER A 334 21.81 8.18 -5.44
CA SER A 334 21.60 9.54 -5.94
C SER A 334 22.39 10.63 -5.21
N GLY A 335 23.04 10.31 -4.08
CA GLY A 335 23.85 11.22 -3.29
C GLY A 335 25.28 11.27 -3.82
N GLY A 336 25.76 12.43 -4.27
CA GLY A 336 27.17 12.71 -4.55
C GLY A 336 28.06 12.43 -3.32
N PRO A 337 29.41 12.52 -3.44
CA PRO A 337 30.36 11.92 -2.51
C PRO A 337 30.11 12.33 -1.07
N GLY A 338 29.84 11.32 -0.25
CA GLY A 338 29.49 11.47 1.16
C GLY A 338 30.57 12.19 1.95
N VAL A 339 30.15 13.16 2.73
CA VAL A 339 30.94 13.72 3.84
C VAL A 339 31.12 12.61 4.87
N PRO A 340 32.34 12.22 5.26
CA PRO A 340 32.56 11.19 6.27
C PRO A 340 31.99 11.67 7.62
N ALA A 341 31.25 10.81 8.29
CA ALA A 341 30.73 11.04 9.62
C ALA A 341 31.88 11.32 10.57
N GLY A 342 32.04 12.58 10.93
CA GLY A 342 33.00 13.04 11.91
C GLY A 342 32.64 12.47 13.28
N ALA A 343 33.62 11.83 13.93
CA ALA A 343 33.54 11.37 15.30
C ALA A 343 33.15 12.55 16.20
N ALA A 344 31.99 12.47 16.83
CA ALA A 344 31.58 13.39 17.88
C ALA A 344 32.44 13.16 19.13
N GLY A 345 33.51 13.94 19.24
CA GLY A 345 34.26 14.12 20.48
C GLY A 345 33.42 14.95 21.43
N GLY A 346 32.96 14.34 22.53
CA GLY A 346 32.29 15.05 23.61
C GLY A 346 33.26 15.99 24.34
N PRO A 347 32.81 17.18 24.80
CA PRO A 347 33.65 18.06 25.62
C PRO A 347 33.78 17.51 27.04
N GLY A 348 35.04 17.37 27.49
CA GLY A 348 35.40 16.95 28.84
C GLY A 348 34.91 17.92 29.90
N SER A 349 34.34 17.38 30.96
CA SER A 349 34.05 18.07 32.19
C SER A 349 35.27 18.12 33.09
N PRO A 350 35.51 19.24 33.79
CA PRO A 350 36.66 19.36 34.71
C PRO A 350 36.36 18.68 36.05
N GLY A 351 37.46 18.07 36.61
CA GLY A 351 37.44 17.35 37.86
C GLY A 351 37.24 18.22 39.10
N GLY A 352 36.69 17.60 40.09
CA GLY A 352 36.68 18.05 41.49
C GLY A 352 36.84 16.84 42.42
N PRO A 353 37.43 17.02 43.60
CA PRO A 353 38.21 15.99 44.30
C PRO A 353 37.43 15.22 45.39
N GLY A 354 37.86 14.01 45.55
CA GLY A 354 38.12 13.26 46.79
C GLY A 354 37.01 13.14 47.86
N GLY A 355 36.71 11.89 48.21
CA GLY A 355 36.05 11.55 49.46
C GLY A 355 35.98 10.03 49.67
N ALA A 356 36.71 9.61 50.69
CA ALA A 356 37.00 8.25 51.09
C ALA A 356 35.79 7.45 51.65
N GLY A 357 35.85 6.12 51.47
CA GLY A 357 35.68 5.13 52.52
C GLY A 357 34.28 4.63 52.84
N SER A 358 34.01 3.39 52.64
CA SER A 358 33.93 2.39 53.71
C SER A 358 33.27 1.09 53.21
N ALA A 359 33.85 0.05 53.75
CA ALA A 359 33.59 -1.36 53.63
C ALA A 359 32.26 -1.85 54.26
N GLY A 360 31.87 -3.07 53.87
CA GLY A 360 31.00 -3.94 54.68
C GLY A 360 30.10 -4.82 53.82
N VAL A 361 30.50 -6.05 53.54
CA VAL A 361 30.30 -7.33 54.25
C VAL A 361 28.87 -7.91 54.15
N GLY A 362 28.85 -9.18 53.70
CA GLY A 362 27.82 -10.19 53.97
C GLY A 362 26.99 -10.54 52.73
N GLY A 363 26.97 -11.72 52.13
CA GLY A 363 27.21 -13.05 52.64
C GLY A 363 25.91 -13.82 52.72
N SER A 364 25.77 -14.87 51.90
CA SER A 364 25.17 -16.21 52.05
C SER A 364 24.40 -16.63 50.79
N ALA A 365 24.87 -17.69 50.07
CA ALA A 365 24.60 -19.12 50.29
C ALA A 365 23.10 -19.42 50.11
N GLY A 366 22.67 -20.24 49.16
CA GLY A 366 23.10 -21.49 48.69
C GLY A 366 21.97 -22.30 48.07
N VAL A 367 22.33 -23.35 47.38
CA VAL A 367 21.62 -24.64 47.17
C VAL A 367 20.41 -24.57 46.19
N GLY A 368 20.31 -25.34 45.12
CA GLY A 368 20.72 -26.67 44.67
C GLY A 368 20.05 -26.92 43.34
N GLY A 369 20.66 -27.53 42.43
CA GLY A 369 20.59 -28.90 42.03
C GLY A 369 19.38 -29.24 41.13
N GLY A 370 19.70 -29.58 39.85
CA GLY A 370 18.70 -30.18 38.98
C GLY A 370 19.27 -30.48 37.60
N ALA A 371 19.58 -31.74 37.44
CA ALA A 371 20.13 -32.53 36.36
C ALA A 371 19.93 -32.03 34.92
N GLY A 372 20.99 -32.14 34.13
CA GLY A 372 21.02 -32.03 32.69
C GLY A 372 20.36 -33.19 32.00
N VAL A 373 19.68 -32.89 30.90
CA VAL A 373 19.39 -33.85 29.85
C VAL A 373 20.02 -33.28 28.57
N ALA A 374 21.13 -33.89 28.20
CA ALA A 374 21.74 -33.75 26.88
C ALA A 374 20.89 -34.53 25.87
N GLY A 375 20.53 -33.90 24.77
CA GLY A 375 19.83 -34.53 23.68
C GLY A 375 19.47 -33.55 22.57
N GLY A 376 20.50 -32.81 22.09
CA GLY A 376 20.33 -31.96 20.92
C GLY A 376 20.41 -32.79 19.65
N THR A 377 19.29 -33.17 19.07
CA THR A 377 19.18 -33.61 17.68
C THR A 377 19.36 -32.40 16.77
N ARG A 378 20.51 -32.35 16.12
CA ARG A 378 20.84 -31.41 15.05
C ARG A 378 19.87 -31.68 13.90
N VAL A 379 18.97 -30.74 13.62
CA VAL A 379 18.17 -30.72 12.41
C VAL A 379 19.14 -30.42 11.25
N PRO A 380 19.17 -31.20 10.15
CA PRO A 380 20.00 -30.91 8.99
C PRO A 380 19.57 -29.57 8.38
N GLY A 381 20.54 -28.72 8.07
CA GLY A 381 20.32 -27.45 7.43
C GLY A 381 19.51 -27.62 6.13
N GLY A 382 18.45 -26.85 5.98
CA GLY A 382 17.74 -26.70 4.73
C GLY A 382 18.70 -26.25 3.62
N PRO A 383 18.36 -26.48 2.35
CA PRO A 383 19.22 -26.11 1.23
C PRO A 383 19.53 -24.62 1.30
N GLY A 384 20.84 -24.30 1.32
CA GLY A 384 21.32 -22.94 1.29
C GLY A 384 20.74 -22.22 0.08
N VAL A 385 20.18 -21.04 0.33
CA VAL A 385 19.85 -20.08 -0.71
C VAL A 385 21.13 -19.82 -1.50
N PRO A 386 21.16 -19.93 -2.84
CA PRO A 386 22.35 -19.62 -3.60
C PRO A 386 22.71 -18.14 -3.39
N GLU A 387 23.89 -17.86 -2.85
CA GLU A 387 24.56 -16.58 -2.96
C GLU A 387 24.82 -16.31 -4.45
N GLY A 388 24.08 -15.38 -5.04
CA GLY A 388 24.36 -14.98 -6.42
C GLY A 388 23.14 -14.62 -7.28
N ALA A 389 22.22 -13.81 -6.76
CA ALA A 389 21.43 -12.90 -7.57
C ALA A 389 21.13 -11.70 -6.66
N GLU A 390 21.91 -10.62 -6.81
CA GLU A 390 21.47 -9.30 -6.41
C GLU A 390 20.28 -8.92 -7.30
N VAL A 391 19.10 -9.44 -6.99
CA VAL A 391 17.84 -8.87 -7.44
C VAL A 391 17.77 -7.54 -6.70
N GLY A 392 17.91 -6.42 -7.42
CA GLY A 392 18.01 -5.11 -6.80
C GLY A 392 16.86 -4.91 -5.81
N GLY A 393 17.18 -4.45 -4.59
CA GLY A 393 16.26 -4.36 -3.44
C GLY A 393 14.92 -3.68 -3.77
N GLY A 394 14.86 -2.83 -4.81
CA GLY A 394 13.63 -2.21 -5.30
C GLY A 394 12.64 -3.18 -5.96
N VAL A 395 13.10 -4.22 -6.67
CA VAL A 395 12.22 -5.22 -7.31
C VAL A 395 11.62 -6.12 -6.24
N GLU A 396 12.42 -6.58 -5.27
CA GLU A 396 11.94 -7.39 -4.14
C GLU A 396 10.88 -6.65 -3.33
N ALA A 397 11.12 -5.37 -3.01
CA ALA A 397 10.16 -4.53 -2.31
C ALA A 397 8.83 -4.39 -3.09
N ALA A 398 8.90 -4.20 -4.41
CA ALA A 398 7.71 -4.05 -5.25
C ALA A 398 6.92 -5.36 -5.38
N VAL A 399 7.58 -6.52 -5.43
CA VAL A 399 6.95 -7.85 -5.42
C VAL A 399 6.29 -8.10 -4.07
N ALA A 400 7.02 -7.92 -2.97
CA ALA A 400 6.52 -8.12 -1.62
C ALA A 400 5.31 -7.22 -1.32
N SER A 401 5.38 -5.92 -1.66
CA SER A 401 4.30 -4.96 -1.44
C SER A 401 3.05 -5.30 -2.25
N GLY A 402 3.21 -5.71 -3.52
CA GLY A 402 2.09 -6.11 -4.37
C GLY A 402 1.38 -7.37 -3.87
N LEU A 403 2.13 -8.39 -3.42
CA LEU A 403 1.57 -9.62 -2.84
C LEU A 403 0.92 -9.36 -1.47
N ALA A 404 1.54 -8.55 -0.62
CA ALA A 404 0.98 -8.18 0.67
C ALA A 404 -0.34 -7.45 0.53
N LEU A 405 -0.42 -6.47 -0.40
CA LEU A 405 -1.67 -5.76 -0.68
C LEU A 405 -2.75 -6.71 -1.20
N ALA A 406 -2.41 -7.61 -2.13
CA ALA A 406 -3.35 -8.59 -2.65
C ALA A 406 -3.93 -9.49 -1.53
N GLN A 407 -3.08 -9.97 -0.63
CA GLN A 407 -3.49 -10.81 0.49
C GLN A 407 -4.30 -10.05 1.53
N ALA A 408 -3.92 -8.80 1.83
CA ALA A 408 -4.62 -7.95 2.79
C ALA A 408 -6.02 -7.56 2.31
N LEU A 409 -6.18 -7.20 1.03
CA LEU A 409 -7.50 -6.91 0.43
C LEU A 409 -8.43 -8.14 0.46
N GLU A 410 -7.90 -9.33 0.21
CA GLU A 410 -8.67 -10.57 0.29
C GLU A 410 -9.09 -10.91 1.72
N ALA A 411 -8.18 -10.76 2.69
CA ALA A 411 -8.48 -10.94 4.10
C ALA A 411 -9.51 -9.93 4.60
N GLN A 412 -9.38 -8.66 4.21
CA GLN A 412 -10.31 -7.59 4.54
C GLN A 412 -11.71 -7.86 3.98
N ARG A 413 -11.80 -8.26 2.71
CA ARG A 413 -13.07 -8.61 2.07
C ARG A 413 -13.73 -9.79 2.78
N THR A 414 -12.96 -10.81 3.12
CA THR A 414 -13.47 -12.00 3.81
C THR A 414 -13.95 -11.67 5.22
N ALA A 415 -13.15 -10.93 6.01
CA ALA A 415 -13.51 -10.51 7.35
C ALA A 415 -14.77 -9.64 7.36
N ALA A 416 -14.88 -8.69 6.45
CA ALA A 416 -16.02 -7.80 6.33
C ALA A 416 -17.29 -8.54 5.87
N ALA A 417 -17.19 -9.49 4.95
CA ALA A 417 -18.30 -10.32 4.51
C ALA A 417 -18.83 -11.22 5.64
N GLU A 418 -17.92 -11.86 6.40
CA GLU A 418 -18.28 -12.66 7.57
C GLU A 418 -18.90 -11.80 8.68
N ALA A 419 -18.41 -10.59 8.89
CA ALA A 419 -19.01 -9.64 9.83
C ALA A 419 -20.47 -9.36 9.47
N VAL A 420 -20.75 -8.96 8.24
CA VAL A 420 -22.13 -8.73 7.80
C VAL A 420 -22.99 -9.97 7.92
N GLN A 421 -22.49 -11.13 7.49
CA GLN A 421 -23.23 -12.40 7.52
C GLN A 421 -23.60 -12.82 8.94
N LEU A 422 -22.66 -12.72 9.90
CA LEU A 422 -22.88 -13.19 11.26
C LEU A 422 -23.70 -12.20 12.11
N HIS A 423 -23.66 -10.90 11.78
CA HIS A 423 -24.57 -9.92 12.39
C HIS A 423 -26.01 -10.03 11.82
N GLY A 424 -26.19 -10.63 10.64
CA GLY A 424 -27.49 -10.78 10.00
C GLY A 424 -28.10 -9.43 9.59
N GLY A 425 -29.40 -9.25 9.72
CA GLY A 425 -30.11 -8.07 9.26
C GLY A 425 -29.56 -6.73 9.79
N ILE A 426 -29.12 -6.68 11.05
CA ILE A 426 -28.57 -5.46 11.65
C ILE A 426 -27.24 -5.05 10.98
N GLY A 427 -26.44 -6.01 10.48
CA GLY A 427 -25.17 -5.73 9.81
C GLY A 427 -25.27 -4.88 8.55
N PHE A 428 -26.47 -4.73 7.95
CA PHE A 428 -26.73 -3.89 6.79
C PHE A 428 -27.36 -2.53 7.14
N THR A 429 -27.75 -2.31 8.38
CA THR A 429 -28.41 -1.08 8.79
C THR A 429 -27.39 -0.01 9.20
N TRP A 430 -27.79 1.27 9.14
CA TRP A 430 -26.99 2.38 9.62
C TRP A 430 -26.77 2.38 11.14
N GLU A 431 -27.54 1.59 11.86
CA GLU A 431 -27.44 1.42 13.31
C GLU A 431 -26.17 0.65 13.70
N HIS A 432 -25.65 -0.22 12.81
CA HIS A 432 -24.48 -1.05 13.07
C HIS A 432 -23.32 -0.72 12.15
N GLU A 433 -22.08 -0.81 12.65
CA GLU A 433 -20.87 -0.43 11.93
C GLU A 433 -20.36 -1.47 10.91
N ALA A 434 -20.86 -2.71 10.92
CA ALA A 434 -20.36 -3.78 10.04
C ALA A 434 -20.40 -3.40 8.54
N HIS A 435 -21.43 -2.67 8.11
CA HIS A 435 -21.54 -2.21 6.74
C HIS A 435 -20.44 -1.22 6.34
N LEU A 436 -19.84 -0.47 7.29
CA LEU A 436 -18.74 0.46 7.01
C LEU A 436 -17.48 -0.32 6.59
N TYR A 437 -17.15 -1.40 7.32
CA TYR A 437 -16.03 -2.30 6.97
C TYR A 437 -16.24 -2.97 5.62
N PHE A 438 -17.48 -3.39 5.34
CA PHE A 438 -17.81 -4.00 4.05
C PHE A 438 -17.65 -3.01 2.88
N LYS A 439 -18.14 -1.79 3.05
CA LYS A 439 -18.02 -0.72 2.04
C LYS A 439 -16.55 -0.32 1.82
N ARG A 440 -15.76 -0.25 2.90
CA ARG A 440 -14.32 0.02 2.83
C ARG A 440 -13.62 -1.09 2.04
N ALA A 441 -13.86 -2.36 2.35
CA ALA A 441 -13.25 -3.49 1.65
C ALA A 441 -13.57 -3.49 0.15
N ALA A 442 -14.83 -3.24 -0.22
CA ALA A 442 -15.25 -3.13 -1.62
C ALA A 442 -14.60 -1.93 -2.33
N SER A 443 -14.52 -0.77 -1.67
CA SER A 443 -13.88 0.43 -2.21
C SER A 443 -12.38 0.23 -2.42
N ASP A 444 -11.69 -0.37 -1.46
CA ASP A 444 -10.25 -0.61 -1.53
C ASP A 444 -9.89 -1.58 -2.67
N GLU A 445 -10.68 -2.65 -2.87
CA GLU A 445 -10.49 -3.56 -4.00
C GLU A 445 -10.70 -2.87 -5.36
N LEU A 446 -11.66 -1.94 -5.46
CA LEU A 446 -11.91 -1.18 -6.69
C LEU A 446 -10.83 -0.14 -6.99
N LEU A 447 -10.27 0.50 -5.96
CA LEU A 447 -9.30 1.59 -6.11
C LEU A 447 -7.87 1.06 -6.30
N PHE A 448 -7.49 0.02 -5.57
CA PHE A 448 -6.11 -0.46 -5.47
C PHE A 448 -5.90 -1.85 -6.07
N GLY A 449 -6.99 -2.58 -6.37
CA GLY A 449 -6.97 -3.90 -6.98
C GLY A 449 -7.20 -3.87 -8.50
N PRO A 450 -7.77 -4.92 -9.05
CA PRO A 450 -8.24 -6.13 -8.37
C PRO A 450 -7.11 -7.09 -7.95
N VAL A 451 -7.36 -7.91 -6.95
CA VAL A 451 -6.39 -8.84 -6.34
C VAL A 451 -5.65 -9.70 -7.36
N HIS A 452 -6.34 -10.26 -8.35
CA HIS A 452 -5.71 -11.12 -9.36
C HIS A 452 -4.69 -10.38 -10.23
N ARG A 453 -4.89 -9.08 -10.51
CA ARG A 453 -3.94 -8.25 -11.28
C ARG A 453 -2.73 -7.83 -10.43
N LEU A 454 -2.92 -7.61 -9.13
CA LEU A 454 -1.81 -7.39 -8.20
C LEU A 454 -0.88 -8.62 -8.17
N ARG A 455 -1.45 -9.81 -8.04
CA ARG A 455 -0.70 -11.08 -8.09
C ARG A 455 0.00 -11.30 -9.43
N ALA A 456 -0.70 -11.04 -10.53
CA ALA A 456 -0.11 -11.16 -11.87
C ALA A 456 1.09 -10.21 -12.03
N ARG A 457 0.95 -8.96 -11.59
CA ARG A 457 2.04 -7.98 -11.66
C ARG A 457 3.24 -8.35 -10.79
N ALA A 458 3.00 -8.88 -9.61
CA ALA A 458 4.08 -9.36 -8.73
C ALA A 458 4.82 -10.54 -9.39
N ALA A 459 4.09 -11.50 -9.97
CA ALA A 459 4.68 -12.64 -10.68
C ALA A 459 5.48 -12.23 -11.93
N GLU A 460 5.01 -11.21 -12.68
CA GLU A 460 5.75 -10.62 -13.80
C GLU A 460 7.07 -9.99 -13.33
N ARG A 461 7.03 -9.23 -12.23
CA ARG A 461 8.23 -8.56 -11.67
C ARG A 461 9.25 -9.56 -11.12
N ASP A 462 8.78 -10.67 -10.56
CA ASP A 462 9.61 -11.78 -10.05
C ASP A 462 10.16 -12.66 -11.17
N GLY A 463 9.81 -12.43 -12.44
CA GLY A 463 10.22 -13.24 -13.57
C GLY A 463 9.69 -14.69 -13.50
N LEU A 464 8.60 -14.94 -12.75
CA LEU A 464 8.10 -16.29 -12.50
C LEU A 464 7.79 -17.07 -13.79
N PHE A 465 7.42 -16.37 -14.84
CA PHE A 465 7.07 -16.94 -16.15
C PHE A 465 8.15 -16.77 -17.22
N ASP A 466 9.31 -16.18 -16.89
CA ASP A 466 10.42 -16.05 -17.82
C ASP A 466 11.12 -17.40 -18.00
N VAL A 467 10.89 -18.02 -19.15
CA VAL A 467 11.33 -19.39 -19.47
C VAL A 467 12.83 -19.48 -19.74
N THR A 468 13.55 -18.35 -19.83
CA THR A 468 14.91 -18.30 -20.36
C THR A 468 16.05 -18.55 -19.37
N ASP A 469 15.80 -18.53 -18.04
CA ASP A 469 16.91 -18.59 -17.06
C ASP A 469 16.77 -19.60 -15.91
N ARG A 470 15.80 -20.50 -15.94
CA ARG A 470 15.80 -21.59 -14.96
C ARG A 470 16.68 -22.72 -15.49
N ALA A 471 17.89 -22.83 -14.93
CA ALA A 471 18.70 -24.04 -15.08
C ALA A 471 17.82 -25.27 -14.81
N PRO A 472 17.86 -26.31 -15.69
CA PRO A 472 17.02 -27.50 -15.50
C PRO A 472 17.39 -28.08 -14.13
N TYR A 473 16.38 -28.33 -13.30
CA TYR A 473 16.49 -29.07 -12.05
C TYR A 473 17.37 -30.28 -12.33
N GLY A 474 18.53 -30.37 -11.67
CA GLY A 474 19.50 -31.43 -11.86
C GLY A 474 18.83 -32.78 -11.67
N GLY A 475 18.51 -33.42 -12.78
CA GLY A 475 18.10 -34.83 -12.79
C GLY A 475 19.23 -35.68 -12.24
N HIS A 476 18.97 -36.40 -11.18
CA HIS A 476 19.81 -37.45 -10.65
C HIS A 476 20.28 -38.33 -11.81
N GLN A 477 21.55 -38.21 -12.16
CA GLN A 477 22.21 -39.21 -12.98
C GLN A 477 22.37 -40.50 -12.15
N GLY A 478 21.40 -41.39 -12.28
CA GLY A 478 21.53 -42.76 -11.85
C GLY A 478 22.61 -43.43 -12.72
N ARG A 479 23.74 -43.76 -12.10
CA ARG A 479 24.67 -44.76 -12.63
C ARG A 479 23.93 -46.10 -12.69
N GLY A 480 23.77 -46.66 -13.88
CA GLY A 480 23.24 -48.00 -14.07
C GLY A 480 23.67 -48.55 -15.41
N GLY A 481 24.50 -49.59 -15.35
CA GLY A 481 25.19 -50.47 -16.22
C GLY A 481 24.56 -50.82 -17.58
N ASN A 482 25.50 -50.96 -18.40
CA ASN A 482 25.60 -51.68 -19.65
C ASN A 482 24.88 -53.05 -19.62
N ASP A 483 24.00 -53.30 -20.61
CA ASP A 483 24.01 -54.58 -21.30
C ASP A 483 23.19 -54.50 -22.60
N GLY A 484 23.82 -54.95 -23.68
CA GLY A 484 23.26 -54.96 -25.02
C GLY A 484 22.25 -56.08 -25.25
N HIS A 485 21.35 -55.80 -26.14
CA HIS A 485 20.89 -56.85 -27.07
C HIS A 485 20.30 -56.31 -28.38
N ARG A 486 20.81 -56.86 -29.48
CA ARG A 486 20.36 -56.69 -30.87
C ARG A 486 18.97 -57.27 -31.04
N GLY A 487 18.16 -56.67 -31.93
CA GLY A 487 16.96 -57.35 -32.49
C GLY A 487 16.18 -56.46 -33.44
N ARG A 488 16.51 -56.57 -34.68
CA ARG A 488 15.80 -56.50 -35.98
C ARG A 488 14.27 -56.40 -35.95
N GLY A 489 13.75 -55.49 -36.78
CA GLY A 489 12.85 -55.81 -37.90
C GLY A 489 11.38 -55.45 -37.70
N GLY A 490 10.80 -54.81 -38.69
CA GLY A 490 9.35 -54.91 -38.93
C GLY A 490 8.67 -53.65 -39.41
N ASN A 491 8.71 -53.41 -40.66
CA ASN A 491 7.97 -52.60 -41.60
C ASN A 491 6.45 -52.89 -41.58
N HIS A 492 5.58 -51.92 -41.78
CA HIS A 492 4.27 -51.83 -42.48
C HIS A 492 3.51 -50.62 -41.87
N GLY A 493 3.10 -49.66 -42.61
CA GLY A 493 2.42 -49.61 -43.91
C GLY A 493 0.92 -49.51 -43.65
N GLY A 494 0.27 -48.37 -43.95
CA GLY A 494 -1.18 -48.37 -43.99
C GLY A 494 -1.83 -47.00 -43.82
N SER A 495 -2.03 -46.36 -44.89
CA SER A 495 -2.79 -45.20 -45.33
C SER A 495 -4.33 -45.31 -45.19
N ARG A 496 -4.94 -44.16 -45.37
CA ARG A 496 -6.32 -43.81 -45.85
C ARG A 496 -7.28 -43.37 -44.76
N SER A 497 -7.70 -42.11 -44.83
CA SER A 497 -8.73 -41.44 -45.64
C SER A 497 -10.07 -41.32 -44.93
N GLY A 498 -10.52 -40.12 -44.71
CA GLY A 498 -11.67 -39.59 -45.44
C GLY A 498 -12.92 -39.38 -44.57
N GLY A 499 -13.54 -38.23 -44.68
CA GLY A 499 -14.96 -38.10 -44.35
C GLY A 499 -15.39 -36.76 -43.74
N SER A 500 -15.74 -35.88 -44.64
CA SER A 500 -16.56 -34.66 -44.47
C SER A 500 -17.98 -34.95 -43.95
N ASN A 501 -18.57 -33.96 -43.25
CA ASN A 501 -19.95 -33.43 -43.32
C ASN A 501 -20.13 -32.62 -42.03
N GLY A 502 -20.45 -31.34 -41.99
CA GLY A 502 -21.45 -30.59 -42.69
C GLY A 502 -22.80 -30.65 -41.93
N HIS A 503 -23.09 -29.71 -41.02
CA HIS A 503 -24.49 -29.24 -40.91
C HIS A 503 -24.58 -27.87 -40.26
N ASP A 504 -25.30 -26.99 -40.96
CA ASP A 504 -25.90 -25.71 -40.65
C ASP A 504 -26.88 -25.80 -39.48
N GLY A 505 -27.11 -24.65 -38.81
CA GLY A 505 -28.27 -24.47 -37.91
C GLY A 505 -28.21 -23.18 -37.09
N ARG A 506 -28.49 -22.07 -37.68
CA ARG A 506 -29.35 -20.92 -37.30
C ARG A 506 -29.96 -20.93 -35.86
N ASP A 507 -29.89 -19.83 -35.17
CA ASP A 507 -30.85 -18.80 -34.84
C ASP A 507 -30.85 -18.30 -33.39
N GLY A 508 -30.82 -16.99 -33.24
CA GLY A 508 -31.73 -16.24 -32.38
C GLY A 508 -31.15 -15.51 -31.16
N PRO A 509 -31.44 -14.23 -31.02
CA PRO A 509 -30.88 -13.40 -29.96
C PRO A 509 -31.71 -13.52 -28.67
N ARG A 510 -31.04 -13.61 -27.50
CA ARG A 510 -31.69 -13.46 -26.20
C ARG A 510 -31.45 -12.08 -25.61
N LYS A 511 -32.58 -11.46 -25.29
CA LYS A 511 -32.78 -10.14 -24.72
C LYS A 511 -32.08 -9.97 -23.38
N ALA A 512 -31.54 -8.75 -23.20
CA ALA A 512 -31.14 -8.18 -21.92
C ALA A 512 -32.31 -8.12 -20.95
N VAL A 513 -32.08 -8.48 -19.70
CA VAL A 513 -32.96 -8.10 -18.56
C VAL A 513 -32.12 -7.20 -17.65
N THR A 514 -32.60 -5.96 -17.56
CA THR A 514 -32.17 -4.93 -16.62
C THR A 514 -32.89 -5.20 -15.29
N VAL A 515 -32.13 -5.31 -14.21
CA VAL A 515 -32.54 -4.88 -12.85
C VAL A 515 -31.36 -4.19 -12.21
#